data_a9c74526c9e811cdba997b2740668465
#
_entry.id   a9c74526c9e811cdba997b2740668465
#
_cell.length_a   1.000
_cell.length_b   1.000
_cell.length_c   1.000
_cell.angle_alpha   90.00
_cell.angle_beta   90.00
_cell.angle_gamma   90.00
#
_symmetry.space_group_name_H-M   'P 1'
#
loop_
_entity.id
_entity.type
_entity.pdbx_description
1 polymer ?
#
loop_
_entity_poly.entity_id
_entity_poly.type
_entity_poly.pdbx_seq_one_letter_code
_entity_poly.pdbx_strand_id
1 'polypeptide(L)'
;STREAQDRAGEVVADMVQLALNGDFVPFAVNIEAEDANETLKPFVPLAERLGRVFASLSNNTPTNVEITTSGEIGAYDPGLISISALKGLLTVWSKETISLVNAPVIARSLDVSITSVATTTTTHHDYINLITLRSSTRSLSATLTGRRREARIVMIDDHLTDIPPSEFMLVVKNDDQPGAIGRVATVLGNAGINIANMDVGTTETAGSALMCIATTTQVPEAIIAELQALSGIS
;
A
#
# COMPACT_ATOMS: atom_id res chain seq x y z
N SER A 1 2.42 -20.99 40.18
CA SER A 1 1.48 -20.12 39.42
C SER A 1 0.26 -19.91 40.30
N THR A 2 -0.04 -18.67 40.64
CA THR A 2 -1.24 -18.31 41.39
C THR A 2 -2.45 -18.32 40.45
N ARG A 3 -3.65 -18.60 40.99
CA ARG A 3 -4.91 -18.61 40.21
C ARG A 3 -5.14 -17.29 39.49
N GLU A 4 -4.81 -16.17 40.12
CA GLU A 4 -4.81 -14.83 39.53
C GLU A 4 -3.91 -14.68 38.30
N ALA A 5 -2.74 -15.32 38.30
CA ALA A 5 -1.83 -15.28 37.15
C ALA A 5 -2.36 -16.10 35.96
N GLN A 6 -3.10 -17.20 36.24
CA GLN A 6 -3.75 -18.02 35.23
C GLN A 6 -4.98 -17.31 34.62
N ASP A 7 -5.80 -16.66 35.48
CA ASP A 7 -6.96 -15.88 35.01
C ASP A 7 -6.52 -14.72 34.13
N ARG A 8 -5.49 -13.98 34.54
CA ARG A 8 -4.92 -12.88 33.77
C ARG A 8 -4.28 -13.33 32.46
N ALA A 9 -3.62 -14.48 32.44
CA ALA A 9 -3.10 -15.08 31.22
C ALA A 9 -4.22 -15.49 30.26
N GLY A 10 -5.34 -16.02 30.80
CA GLY A 10 -6.52 -16.35 30.00
C GLY A 10 -7.18 -15.16 29.36
N GLU A 11 -7.33 -14.03 30.07
CA GLU A 11 -7.87 -12.78 29.52
C GLU A 11 -6.98 -12.24 28.40
N VAL A 12 -5.65 -12.18 28.61
CA VAL A 12 -4.70 -11.72 27.60
C VAL A 12 -4.76 -12.59 26.34
N VAL A 13 -4.84 -13.91 26.49
CA VAL A 13 -4.95 -14.83 25.35
C VAL A 13 -6.29 -14.64 24.61
N ALA A 14 -7.39 -14.43 25.33
CA ALA A 14 -8.69 -14.17 24.70
C ALA A 14 -8.69 -12.87 23.87
N ASP A 15 -8.12 -11.80 24.42
CA ASP A 15 -7.96 -10.53 23.71
C ASP A 15 -7.08 -10.70 22.46
N MET A 16 -5.98 -11.45 22.56
CA MET A 16 -5.10 -11.73 21.41
C MET A 16 -5.82 -12.54 20.31
N VAL A 17 -6.64 -13.52 20.70
CA VAL A 17 -7.46 -14.29 19.75
C VAL A 17 -8.49 -13.42 19.09
N GLN A 18 -9.13 -12.50 19.82
CA GLN A 18 -10.09 -11.57 19.25
C GLN A 18 -9.44 -10.62 18.25
N LEU A 19 -8.26 -10.06 18.57
CA LEU A 19 -7.48 -9.25 17.64
C LEU A 19 -7.12 -10.04 16.38
N ALA A 20 -6.66 -11.28 16.52
CA ALA A 20 -6.31 -12.14 15.40
C ALA A 20 -7.51 -12.44 14.49
N LEU A 21 -8.69 -12.70 15.06
CA LEU A 21 -9.92 -12.98 14.31
C LEU A 21 -10.43 -11.76 13.57
N ASN A 22 -10.24 -10.57 14.13
CA ASN A 22 -10.56 -9.29 13.48
C ASN A 22 -9.53 -8.90 12.41
N GLY A 23 -8.41 -9.63 12.29
CA GLY A 23 -7.31 -9.29 11.41
C GLY A 23 -6.44 -8.13 11.91
N ASP A 24 -6.57 -7.78 13.20
CA ASP A 24 -5.80 -6.74 13.86
C ASP A 24 -4.41 -7.23 14.29
N PHE A 25 -3.54 -6.29 14.63
CA PHE A 25 -2.19 -6.60 15.12
C PHE A 25 -2.25 -7.34 16.46
N VAL A 26 -1.58 -8.51 16.52
CA VAL A 26 -1.45 -9.32 17.75
C VAL A 26 -0.01 -9.21 18.27
N PRO A 27 0.25 -8.47 19.36
CA PRO A 27 1.61 -8.11 19.81
C PRO A 27 2.54 -9.31 20.09
N PHE A 28 2.00 -10.48 20.46
CA PHE A 28 2.77 -11.65 20.85
C PHE A 28 2.57 -12.84 19.91
N ALA A 29 2.17 -12.59 18.64
CA ALA A 29 2.03 -13.68 17.68
C ALA A 29 3.39 -14.29 17.36
N VAL A 30 3.48 -15.61 17.36
CA VAL A 30 4.73 -16.39 17.20
C VAL A 30 5.45 -16.11 15.87
N ASN A 31 4.73 -15.67 14.85
CA ASN A 31 5.26 -15.35 13.54
C ASN A 31 5.62 -13.86 13.36
N ILE A 32 5.48 -13.05 14.40
CA ILE A 32 5.87 -11.65 14.43
C ILE A 32 7.01 -11.53 15.41
N GLU A 33 8.24 -11.50 14.92
CA GLU A 33 9.43 -11.22 15.73
C GLU A 33 9.45 -9.73 16.09
N ALA A 34 8.49 -9.29 16.87
CA ALA A 34 8.42 -7.91 17.32
C ALA A 34 8.62 -7.88 18.84
N GLU A 35 9.83 -7.65 19.27
CA GLU A 35 10.03 -6.89 20.49
C GLU A 35 9.47 -5.50 20.24
N ASP A 36 8.33 -5.20 20.87
CA ASP A 36 7.64 -3.91 20.87
C ASP A 36 7.60 -3.19 19.52
N ALA A 37 6.43 -3.23 18.88
CA ALA A 37 6.14 -2.33 17.77
C ALA A 37 6.45 -0.90 18.25
N ASN A 38 7.66 -0.46 17.96
CA ASN A 38 8.21 0.82 18.39
C ASN A 38 7.22 1.92 18.01
N GLU A 39 7.03 2.90 18.88
CA GLU A 39 6.20 4.09 18.62
C GLU A 39 6.48 4.72 17.25
N THR A 40 7.69 4.54 16.73
CA THR A 40 8.11 5.00 15.40
C THR A 40 7.48 4.17 14.27
N LEU A 41 7.34 2.85 14.42
CA LEU A 41 6.81 1.95 13.39
C LEU A 41 5.29 1.86 13.37
N LYS A 42 4.63 1.91 14.54
CA LYS A 42 3.17 1.78 14.68
C LYS A 42 2.36 2.61 13.68
N PRO A 43 2.68 3.89 13.43
CA PRO A 43 1.92 4.71 12.48
C PRO A 43 2.05 4.24 11.03
N PHE A 44 3.14 3.54 10.70
CA PHE A 44 3.40 3.03 9.35
C PHE A 44 2.71 1.69 9.05
N VAL A 45 2.23 0.97 10.07
CA VAL A 45 1.52 -0.32 9.90
C VAL A 45 0.28 -0.18 9.01
N PRO A 46 -0.66 0.75 9.27
CA PRO A 46 -1.81 0.95 8.39
C PRO A 46 -1.42 1.43 6.99
N LEU A 47 -0.34 2.23 6.88
CA LEU A 47 0.18 2.68 5.59
C LEU A 47 0.69 1.50 4.77
N ALA A 48 1.48 0.61 5.38
CA ALA A 48 2.03 -0.57 4.73
C ALA A 48 0.91 -1.49 4.17
N GLU A 49 -0.14 -1.74 4.95
CA GLU A 49 -1.29 -2.52 4.50
C GLU A 49 -2.02 -1.86 3.32
N ARG A 50 -2.28 -0.55 3.38
CA ARG A 50 -2.90 0.18 2.27
C ARG A 50 -2.02 0.17 1.02
N LEU A 51 -0.72 0.39 1.19
CA LEU A 51 0.25 0.35 0.09
C LEU A 51 0.27 -1.02 -0.58
N GLY A 52 0.22 -2.11 0.20
CA GLY A 52 0.09 -3.47 -0.31
C GLY A 52 -1.16 -3.66 -1.17
N ARG A 53 -2.32 -3.17 -0.73
CA ARG A 53 -3.56 -3.24 -1.54
C ARG A 53 -3.43 -2.47 -2.85
N VAL A 54 -2.92 -1.24 -2.81
CA VAL A 54 -2.73 -0.42 -4.03
C VAL A 54 -1.75 -1.11 -4.98
N PHE A 55 -0.63 -1.62 -4.48
CA PHE A 55 0.35 -2.34 -5.28
C PHE A 55 -0.26 -3.56 -5.97
N ALA A 56 -1.01 -4.37 -5.24
CA ALA A 56 -1.67 -5.55 -5.77
C ALA A 56 -2.73 -5.20 -6.83
N SER A 57 -3.50 -4.12 -6.60
CA SER A 57 -4.52 -3.65 -7.56
C SER A 57 -3.93 -3.08 -8.85
N LEU A 58 -2.72 -2.51 -8.78
CA LEU A 58 -2.00 -2.01 -9.96
C LEU A 58 -1.21 -3.10 -10.69
N SER A 59 -1.06 -4.27 -10.09
CA SER A 59 -0.30 -5.38 -10.67
C SER A 59 -1.22 -6.23 -11.56
N ASN A 60 -0.89 -6.36 -12.85
CA ASN A 60 -1.67 -7.16 -13.79
C ASN A 60 -1.67 -8.66 -13.45
N ASN A 61 -0.60 -9.15 -12.85
CA ASN A 61 -0.42 -10.52 -12.41
C ASN A 61 0.16 -10.56 -11.00
N THR A 62 -0.10 -11.61 -10.25
CA THR A 62 0.54 -11.84 -8.95
C THR A 62 2.04 -12.11 -9.16
N PRO A 63 2.94 -11.24 -8.70
CA PRO A 63 4.39 -11.47 -8.84
C PRO A 63 4.85 -12.57 -7.89
N THR A 64 5.84 -13.35 -8.32
CA THR A 64 6.44 -14.40 -7.49
C THR A 64 7.28 -13.86 -6.34
N ASN A 65 7.81 -12.63 -6.47
CA ASN A 65 8.56 -11.96 -5.42
C ASN A 65 8.19 -10.48 -5.35
N VAL A 66 8.01 -9.99 -4.11
CA VAL A 66 7.86 -8.56 -3.80
C VAL A 66 8.91 -8.19 -2.76
N GLU A 67 9.77 -7.25 -3.12
CA GLU A 67 10.69 -6.62 -2.18
C GLU A 67 9.96 -5.50 -1.43
N ILE A 68 10.07 -5.50 -0.11
CA ILE A 68 9.51 -4.49 0.79
C ILE A 68 10.67 -3.82 1.51
N THR A 69 10.91 -2.57 1.16
CA THR A 69 12.01 -1.78 1.72
C THR A 69 11.46 -0.73 2.68
N THR A 70 11.98 -0.71 3.90
CA THR A 70 11.83 0.39 4.86
C THR A 70 13.09 1.24 4.85
N SER A 71 12.95 2.55 4.67
CA SER A 71 14.10 3.44 4.59
C SER A 71 13.93 4.70 5.44
N GLY A 72 15.05 5.30 5.84
CA GLY A 72 15.12 6.43 6.77
C GLY A 72 15.13 5.99 8.24
N GLU A 73 14.50 6.75 9.12
CA GLU A 73 14.45 6.43 10.56
C GLU A 73 13.81 5.07 10.84
N ILE A 74 12.74 4.73 10.10
CA ILE A 74 12.08 3.43 10.22
C ILE A 74 12.95 2.27 9.74
N GLY A 75 13.94 2.54 8.89
CA GLY A 75 14.91 1.55 8.42
C GLY A 75 15.98 1.18 9.44
N ALA A 76 16.02 1.85 10.60
CA ALA A 76 16.88 1.47 11.72
C ALA A 76 16.30 0.31 12.55
N TYR A 77 15.06 -0.07 12.30
CA TYR A 77 14.32 -1.11 13.04
C TYR A 77 14.08 -2.34 12.17
N ASP A 78 13.71 -3.46 12.82
CA ASP A 78 13.32 -4.68 12.12
C ASP A 78 12.11 -4.40 11.19
N PRO A 79 12.21 -4.69 9.88
CA PRO A 79 11.14 -4.45 8.93
C PRO A 79 9.98 -5.46 9.01
N GLY A 80 10.08 -6.48 9.85
CA GLY A 80 9.14 -7.62 9.89
C GLY A 80 7.69 -7.20 10.02
N LEU A 81 7.40 -6.27 10.94
CA LEU A 81 6.02 -5.79 11.16
C LEU A 81 5.46 -5.02 9.95
N ILE A 82 6.26 -4.18 9.33
CA ILE A 82 5.89 -3.43 8.13
C ILE A 82 5.70 -4.39 6.94
N SER A 83 6.62 -5.33 6.81
CA SER A 83 6.58 -6.31 5.71
C SER A 83 5.37 -7.23 5.78
N ILE A 84 5.03 -7.74 6.97
CA ILE A 84 3.84 -8.59 7.12
C ILE A 84 2.54 -7.81 6.95
N SER A 85 2.53 -6.52 7.34
CA SER A 85 1.38 -5.64 7.12
C SER A 85 1.17 -5.34 5.63
N ALA A 86 2.24 -5.07 4.90
CA ALA A 86 2.19 -4.92 3.44
C ALA A 86 1.73 -6.22 2.76
N LEU A 87 2.27 -7.37 3.20
CA LEU A 87 1.85 -8.69 2.70
C LEU A 87 0.36 -8.95 2.94
N LYS A 88 -0.17 -8.62 4.12
CA LYS A 88 -1.61 -8.68 4.40
C LYS A 88 -2.39 -7.88 3.35
N GLY A 89 -1.96 -6.66 3.07
CA GLY A 89 -2.57 -5.80 2.06
C GLY A 89 -2.53 -6.41 0.65
N LEU A 90 -1.39 -6.93 0.22
CA LEU A 90 -1.21 -7.62 -1.07
C LEU A 90 -2.20 -8.79 -1.21
N LEU A 91 -2.22 -9.66 -0.21
CA LEU A 91 -3.02 -10.89 -0.23
C LEU A 91 -4.53 -10.62 -0.13
N THR A 92 -4.95 -9.52 0.48
CA THR A 92 -6.37 -9.11 0.51
C THR A 92 -6.93 -8.91 -0.91
N VAL A 93 -6.10 -8.57 -1.88
CA VAL A 93 -6.50 -8.41 -3.28
C VAL A 93 -6.33 -9.73 -4.06
N TRP A 94 -5.28 -10.48 -3.80
CA TRP A 94 -4.93 -11.68 -4.58
C TRP A 94 -5.61 -12.96 -4.07
N SER A 95 -6.12 -12.97 -2.84
CA SER A 95 -6.79 -14.12 -2.24
C SER A 95 -8.27 -13.82 -1.97
N LYS A 96 -9.09 -14.88 -1.98
CA LYS A 96 -10.50 -14.82 -1.54
C LYS A 96 -10.66 -15.14 -0.05
N GLU A 97 -9.60 -15.50 0.62
CA GLU A 97 -9.60 -15.84 2.04
C GLU A 97 -9.55 -14.58 2.90
N THR A 98 -10.01 -14.68 4.14
CA THR A 98 -9.82 -13.61 5.13
C THR A 98 -8.36 -13.60 5.58
N ILE A 99 -7.66 -12.50 5.30
CA ILE A 99 -6.24 -12.35 5.60
C ILE A 99 -6.04 -11.65 6.94
N SER A 100 -5.22 -12.26 7.78
CA SER A 100 -4.71 -11.68 9.04
C SER A 100 -3.19 -11.62 9.00
N LEU A 101 -2.58 -10.86 9.92
CA LEU A 101 -1.12 -10.85 10.06
C LEU A 101 -0.55 -12.24 10.40
N VAL A 102 -1.35 -13.09 11.04
CA VAL A 102 -0.93 -14.43 11.46
C VAL A 102 -0.93 -15.42 10.30
N ASN A 103 -1.97 -15.42 9.46
CA ASN A 103 -2.09 -16.39 8.36
C ASN A 103 -1.45 -15.92 7.04
N ALA A 104 -1.14 -14.63 6.90
CA ALA A 104 -0.58 -14.07 5.68
C ALA A 104 0.65 -14.84 5.15
N PRO A 105 1.65 -15.25 5.97
CA PRO A 105 2.81 -15.99 5.47
C PRO A 105 2.46 -17.39 4.94
N VAL A 106 1.41 -18.02 5.48
CA VAL A 106 0.94 -19.34 5.04
C VAL A 106 0.23 -19.23 3.70
N ILE A 107 -0.65 -18.23 3.56
CA ILE A 107 -1.40 -17.97 2.32
C ILE A 107 -0.45 -17.52 1.21
N ALA A 108 0.55 -16.68 1.50
CA ALA A 108 1.57 -16.28 0.52
C ALA A 108 2.28 -17.50 -0.08
N ARG A 109 2.68 -18.46 0.75
CA ARG A 109 3.29 -19.72 0.30
C ARG A 109 2.38 -20.55 -0.59
N SER A 110 1.08 -20.59 -0.31
CA SER A 110 0.11 -21.33 -1.14
C SER A 110 -0.12 -20.67 -2.51
N LEU A 111 0.18 -19.39 -2.65
CA LEU A 111 0.09 -18.62 -3.89
C LEU A 111 1.44 -18.45 -4.59
N ASP A 112 2.50 -19.14 -4.14
CA ASP A 112 3.88 -19.02 -4.63
C ASP A 112 4.40 -17.56 -4.60
N VAL A 113 3.93 -16.76 -3.64
CA VAL A 113 4.38 -15.40 -3.40
C VAL A 113 5.42 -15.39 -2.29
N SER A 114 6.61 -14.89 -2.58
CA SER A 114 7.65 -14.61 -1.61
C SER A 114 7.78 -13.11 -1.37
N ILE A 115 8.17 -12.73 -0.15
CA ILE A 115 8.56 -11.36 0.17
C ILE A 115 10.03 -11.34 0.59
N THR A 116 10.72 -10.29 0.16
CA THR A 116 12.07 -9.96 0.60
C THR A 116 11.99 -8.66 1.39
N SER A 117 12.36 -8.70 2.66
CA SER A 117 12.36 -7.51 3.54
C SER A 117 13.73 -6.88 3.57
N VAL A 118 13.81 -5.58 3.31
CA VAL A 118 15.05 -4.79 3.34
C VAL A 118 14.86 -3.59 4.26
N ALA A 119 15.86 -3.29 5.07
CA ALA A 119 15.89 -2.11 5.92
C ALA A 119 17.16 -1.30 5.65
N THR A 120 17.03 0.01 5.49
CA THR A 120 18.14 0.93 5.29
C THR A 120 17.86 2.28 5.95
N THR A 121 18.86 2.86 6.57
CA THR A 121 18.77 4.19 7.18
C THR A 121 18.87 5.34 6.17
N THR A 122 19.19 5.02 4.91
CA THR A 122 19.29 6.01 3.84
C THR A 122 18.05 5.94 2.95
N THR A 123 17.38 7.07 2.74
CA THR A 123 16.29 7.19 1.78
C THR A 123 16.85 7.44 0.38
N THR A 124 16.26 6.82 -0.63
CA THR A 124 16.61 7.05 -2.05
C THR A 124 16.15 8.42 -2.54
N HIS A 125 15.16 9.02 -1.87
CA HIS A 125 14.65 10.36 -2.15
C HIS A 125 14.87 11.24 -0.93
N HIS A 126 15.75 12.23 -1.07
CA HIS A 126 16.19 13.12 0.01
C HIS A 126 15.08 14.00 0.61
N ASP A 127 13.94 14.12 -0.06
CA ASP A 127 12.80 14.92 0.40
C ASP A 127 11.96 14.22 1.48
N TYR A 128 12.19 12.92 1.72
CA TYR A 128 11.40 12.14 2.69
C TYR A 128 12.28 11.58 3.80
N ILE A 129 11.85 11.79 5.04
CA ILE A 129 12.53 11.25 6.25
C ILE A 129 12.38 9.72 6.30
N ASN A 130 11.20 9.23 5.94
CA ASN A 130 10.85 7.82 5.98
C ASN A 130 10.11 7.41 4.72
N LEU A 131 10.42 6.23 4.18
CA LEU A 131 9.73 5.64 3.04
C LEU A 131 9.48 4.15 3.26
N ILE A 132 8.31 3.68 2.81
CA ILE A 132 8.04 2.27 2.54
C ILE A 132 7.96 2.12 1.02
N THR A 133 8.75 1.22 0.46
CA THR A 133 8.76 0.93 -0.98
C THR A 133 8.43 -0.55 -1.20
N LEU A 134 7.46 -0.84 -2.04
CA LEU A 134 7.17 -2.16 -2.56
C LEU A 134 7.65 -2.24 -4.01
N ARG A 135 8.38 -3.29 -4.36
CA ARG A 135 8.95 -3.47 -5.69
C ARG A 135 8.79 -4.91 -6.16
N SER A 136 8.41 -5.08 -7.42
CA SER A 136 8.51 -6.35 -8.17
C SER A 136 9.35 -6.13 -9.43
N SER A 137 9.43 -7.13 -10.28
CA SER A 137 10.11 -7.01 -11.58
C SER A 137 9.46 -5.98 -12.52
N THR A 138 8.18 -5.64 -12.33
CA THR A 138 7.39 -4.82 -13.26
C THR A 138 6.81 -3.56 -12.65
N ARG A 139 6.82 -3.42 -11.32
CA ARG A 139 6.16 -2.33 -10.60
C ARG A 139 6.95 -1.88 -9.38
N SER A 140 6.90 -0.59 -9.11
CA SER A 140 7.42 0.00 -7.87
C SER A 140 6.42 1.00 -7.30
N LEU A 141 6.24 1.01 -5.99
CA LEU A 141 5.32 1.91 -5.31
C LEU A 141 5.93 2.35 -3.99
N SER A 142 6.01 3.67 -3.76
CA SER A 142 6.54 4.22 -2.51
C SER A 142 5.52 5.11 -1.80
N ALA A 143 5.52 5.03 -0.48
CA ALA A 143 4.63 5.83 0.36
C ALA A 143 5.33 6.27 1.64
N THR A 144 4.82 7.36 2.21
CA THR A 144 5.30 7.95 3.45
C THR A 144 4.17 8.53 4.29
N LEU A 145 4.50 8.96 5.49
CA LEU A 145 3.66 9.78 6.34
C LEU A 145 4.19 11.20 6.37
N THR A 146 3.35 12.18 6.04
CA THR A 146 3.73 13.60 5.95
C THR A 146 3.04 14.46 7.00
N GLY A 147 3.68 15.58 7.33
CA GLY A 147 3.15 16.60 8.23
C GLY A 147 2.97 16.14 9.68
N ARG A 148 2.49 17.07 10.51
CA ARG A 148 2.28 16.82 11.96
C ARG A 148 1.19 15.78 12.25
N ARG A 149 0.23 15.62 11.33
CA ARG A 149 -0.87 14.67 11.45
C ARG A 149 -0.51 13.27 10.95
N ARG A 150 0.72 13.09 10.44
CA ARG A 150 1.18 11.81 9.85
C ARG A 150 0.22 11.31 8.77
N GLU A 151 -0.12 12.20 7.83
CA GLU A 151 -1.02 11.86 6.72
C GLU A 151 -0.33 10.93 5.74
N ALA A 152 -1.01 9.86 5.37
CA ALA A 152 -0.51 8.88 4.40
C ALA A 152 -0.47 9.48 2.99
N ARG A 153 0.66 9.32 2.29
CA ARG A 153 0.87 9.77 0.90
C ARG A 153 1.56 8.68 0.10
N ILE A 154 1.04 8.38 -1.07
CA ILE A 154 1.76 7.68 -2.12
C ILE A 154 2.58 8.76 -2.82
N VAL A 155 3.89 8.58 -2.86
CA VAL A 155 4.84 9.60 -3.33
C VAL A 155 5.58 9.18 -4.59
N MET A 156 5.46 7.91 -4.98
CA MET A 156 6.01 7.41 -6.24
C MET A 156 5.22 6.20 -6.72
N ILE A 157 4.97 6.15 -8.01
CA ILE A 157 4.44 5.00 -8.74
C ILE A 157 5.35 4.77 -9.95
N ASP A 158 6.02 3.61 -9.97
CA ASP A 158 7.08 3.27 -10.92
C ASP A 158 8.19 4.35 -10.89
N ASP A 159 8.37 5.11 -11.96
CA ASP A 159 9.35 6.20 -12.10
C ASP A 159 8.70 7.60 -12.01
N HIS A 160 7.41 7.69 -11.65
CA HIS A 160 6.66 8.94 -11.57
C HIS A 160 6.53 9.40 -10.12
N LEU A 161 7.03 10.59 -9.82
CA LEU A 161 6.79 11.27 -8.55
C LEU A 161 5.35 11.75 -8.50
N THR A 162 4.66 11.52 -7.39
CA THR A 162 3.26 11.89 -7.13
C THR A 162 3.08 12.28 -5.67
N ASP A 163 1.96 12.89 -5.32
CA ASP A 163 1.58 13.20 -3.93
C ASP A 163 0.08 13.03 -3.74
N ILE A 164 -0.36 11.78 -3.57
CA ILE A 164 -1.78 11.47 -3.43
C ILE A 164 -2.06 10.64 -2.18
N PRO A 165 -3.14 10.95 -1.42
CA PRO A 165 -3.55 10.09 -0.31
C PRO A 165 -4.04 8.74 -0.84
N PRO A 166 -3.62 7.60 -0.25
CA PRO A 166 -4.20 6.30 -0.57
C PRO A 166 -5.70 6.31 -0.21
N SER A 167 -6.55 6.14 -1.21
CA SER A 167 -8.01 6.21 -1.10
C SER A 167 -8.65 4.86 -1.43
N GLU A 168 -9.90 4.67 -1.04
CA GLU A 168 -10.64 3.42 -1.30
C GLU A 168 -10.83 3.17 -2.80
N PHE A 169 -11.16 4.24 -3.54
CA PHE A 169 -11.30 4.19 -4.98
C PHE A 169 -10.25 5.07 -5.62
N MET A 170 -9.38 4.44 -6.40
CA MET A 170 -8.28 5.13 -7.09
C MET A 170 -8.21 4.66 -8.54
N LEU A 171 -7.92 5.59 -9.42
CA LEU A 171 -7.61 5.35 -10.81
C LEU A 171 -6.21 5.87 -11.11
N VAL A 172 -5.40 5.07 -11.77
CA VAL A 172 -4.07 5.45 -12.23
C VAL A 172 -4.08 5.39 -13.75
N VAL A 173 -3.85 6.54 -14.39
CA VAL A 173 -3.96 6.73 -15.83
C VAL A 173 -2.63 7.21 -16.37
N LYS A 174 -1.98 6.40 -17.20
CA LYS A 174 -0.79 6.81 -17.93
C LYS A 174 -1.20 7.62 -19.16
N ASN A 175 -0.48 8.68 -19.45
CA ASN A 175 -0.78 9.55 -20.60
C ASN A 175 0.50 10.08 -21.25
N ASP A 176 0.35 10.62 -22.46
CA ASP A 176 1.41 11.15 -23.32
C ASP A 176 1.85 12.59 -22.99
N ASP A 177 1.48 13.08 -21.80
CA ASP A 177 1.81 14.43 -21.31
C ASP A 177 1.47 15.57 -22.30
N GLN A 178 0.35 15.41 -23.01
CA GLN A 178 -0.10 16.43 -23.96
C GLN A 178 -1.15 17.37 -23.36
N PRO A 179 -1.15 18.65 -23.75
CA PRO A 179 -2.20 19.59 -23.35
C PRO A 179 -3.60 19.04 -23.59
N GLY A 180 -4.48 19.17 -22.58
CA GLY A 180 -5.86 18.71 -22.65
C GLY A 180 -6.07 17.25 -22.20
N ALA A 181 -5.03 16.44 -21.94
CA ALA A 181 -5.17 15.08 -21.46
C ALA A 181 -5.99 15.01 -20.17
N ILE A 182 -5.67 15.82 -19.17
CA ILE A 182 -6.42 15.95 -17.90
C ILE A 182 -7.88 16.30 -18.15
N GLY A 183 -8.12 17.28 -19.03
CA GLY A 183 -9.49 17.74 -19.36
C GLY A 183 -10.34 16.63 -19.98
N ARG A 184 -9.78 15.81 -20.87
CA ARG A 184 -10.49 14.67 -21.48
C ARG A 184 -10.88 13.63 -20.42
N VAL A 185 -9.93 13.22 -19.57
CA VAL A 185 -10.18 12.25 -18.49
C VAL A 185 -11.22 12.79 -17.52
N ALA A 186 -11.06 14.02 -17.04
CA ALA A 186 -12.00 14.64 -16.10
C ALA A 186 -13.41 14.80 -16.69
N THR A 187 -13.52 15.08 -17.99
CA THR A 187 -14.81 15.21 -18.69
C THR A 187 -15.54 13.86 -18.75
N VAL A 188 -14.84 12.76 -19.08
CA VAL A 188 -15.44 11.42 -19.09
C VAL A 188 -15.95 11.04 -17.70
N LEU A 189 -15.15 11.23 -16.65
CA LEU A 189 -15.56 10.96 -15.28
C LEU A 189 -16.76 11.80 -14.85
N GLY A 190 -16.72 13.12 -15.15
CA GLY A 190 -17.81 14.05 -14.83
C GLY A 190 -19.11 13.73 -15.54
N ASN A 191 -19.07 13.38 -16.82
CA ASN A 191 -20.25 12.96 -17.59
C ASN A 191 -20.87 11.66 -17.05
N ALA A 192 -20.04 10.78 -16.49
CA ALA A 192 -20.49 9.58 -15.79
C ALA A 192 -20.98 9.83 -14.36
N GLY A 193 -21.00 11.08 -13.89
CA GLY A 193 -21.42 11.44 -12.54
C GLY A 193 -20.42 11.05 -11.45
N ILE A 194 -19.16 10.76 -11.81
CA ILE A 194 -18.10 10.36 -10.89
C ILE A 194 -17.38 11.62 -10.40
N ASN A 195 -17.41 11.86 -9.09
CA ASN A 195 -16.73 12.99 -8.49
C ASN A 195 -15.27 12.64 -8.20
N ILE A 196 -14.36 13.56 -8.57
CA ILE A 196 -12.93 13.49 -8.25
C ILE A 196 -12.72 14.13 -6.88
N ALA A 197 -12.30 13.34 -5.90
CA ALA A 197 -12.02 13.81 -4.54
C ALA A 197 -10.61 14.41 -4.42
N ASN A 198 -9.64 13.81 -5.14
CA ASN A 198 -8.26 14.29 -5.22
C ASN A 198 -7.65 13.86 -6.56
N MET A 199 -6.71 14.64 -7.08
CA MET A 199 -5.97 14.30 -8.26
C MET A 199 -4.56 14.87 -8.19
N ASP A 200 -3.60 14.08 -8.60
CA ASP A 200 -2.21 14.48 -8.77
C ASP A 200 -1.71 14.00 -10.13
N VAL A 201 -0.79 14.76 -10.74
CA VAL A 201 -0.16 14.40 -12.01
C VAL A 201 1.33 14.20 -11.78
N GLY A 202 1.69 12.93 -11.68
CA GLY A 202 3.06 12.49 -11.51
C GLY A 202 3.87 12.74 -12.78
N THR A 203 5.02 13.35 -12.61
CA THR A 203 5.99 13.58 -13.68
C THR A 203 7.19 12.66 -13.51
N THR A 204 7.84 12.35 -14.60
CA THR A 204 9.11 11.61 -14.65
C THR A 204 10.18 12.47 -15.33
N GLU A 205 11.45 12.13 -15.12
CA GLU A 205 12.57 12.75 -15.85
C GLU A 205 12.52 12.43 -17.35
N THR A 206 11.80 11.37 -17.74
CA THR A 206 11.63 10.97 -19.13
C THR A 206 10.51 11.79 -19.77
N ALA A 207 10.83 12.66 -20.70
CA ALA A 207 9.85 13.48 -21.41
C ALA A 207 8.82 12.63 -22.17
N GLY A 208 7.56 13.08 -22.20
CA GLY A 208 6.49 12.48 -23.01
C GLY A 208 5.70 11.37 -22.30
N SER A 209 5.82 11.24 -20.98
CA SER A 209 4.98 10.36 -20.17
C SER A 209 4.62 11.06 -18.87
N ALA A 210 3.34 11.02 -18.51
CA ALA A 210 2.85 11.47 -17.23
C ALA A 210 1.86 10.44 -16.66
N LEU A 211 1.67 10.49 -15.35
CA LEU A 211 0.78 9.59 -14.63
C LEU A 211 -0.25 10.41 -13.87
N MET A 212 -1.53 10.29 -14.23
CA MET A 212 -2.60 10.88 -13.43
C MET A 212 -3.03 9.89 -12.35
N CYS A 213 -2.89 10.30 -11.10
CA CYS A 213 -3.40 9.57 -9.95
C CYS A 213 -4.69 10.26 -9.50
N ILE A 214 -5.81 9.57 -9.54
CA ILE A 214 -7.14 10.14 -9.29
C ILE A 214 -7.81 9.34 -8.18
N ALA A 215 -8.19 10.02 -7.10
CA ALA A 215 -9.07 9.46 -6.07
C ALA A 215 -10.50 9.87 -6.38
N THR A 216 -11.41 8.92 -6.45
CA THR A 216 -12.83 9.15 -6.72
C THR A 216 -13.67 8.87 -5.46
N THR A 217 -14.89 9.42 -5.42
CA THR A 217 -15.81 9.18 -4.29
C THR A 217 -16.54 7.84 -4.39
N THR A 218 -16.55 7.22 -5.58
CA THR A 218 -17.19 5.94 -5.87
C THR A 218 -16.31 5.12 -6.82
N GLN A 219 -16.55 3.84 -6.88
CA GLN A 219 -15.88 2.96 -7.85
C GLN A 219 -16.16 3.40 -9.29
N VAL A 220 -15.13 3.46 -10.11
CA VAL A 220 -15.24 3.73 -11.55
C VAL A 220 -15.71 2.45 -12.25
N PRO A 221 -16.87 2.45 -12.96
CA PRO A 221 -17.36 1.28 -13.68
C PRO A 221 -16.41 0.86 -14.82
N GLU A 222 -16.35 -0.42 -15.12
CA GLU A 222 -15.50 -0.95 -16.21
C GLU A 222 -15.80 -0.32 -17.58
N ALA A 223 -17.07 0.00 -17.85
CA ALA A 223 -17.45 0.70 -19.09
C ALA A 223 -16.79 2.07 -19.21
N ILE A 224 -16.65 2.80 -18.11
CA ILE A 224 -15.98 4.11 -18.07
C ILE A 224 -14.46 3.94 -18.18
N ILE A 225 -13.89 2.89 -17.56
CA ILE A 225 -12.47 2.54 -17.73
C ILE A 225 -12.18 2.26 -19.21
N ALA A 226 -13.02 1.49 -19.89
CA ALA A 226 -12.88 1.20 -21.32
C ALA A 226 -13.00 2.47 -22.18
N GLU A 227 -13.90 3.40 -21.82
CA GLU A 227 -14.04 4.70 -22.50
C GLU A 227 -12.76 5.54 -22.32
N LEU A 228 -12.19 5.58 -21.11
CA LEU A 228 -10.93 6.28 -20.84
C LEU A 228 -9.78 5.69 -21.65
N GLN A 229 -9.67 4.36 -21.73
CA GLN A 229 -8.64 3.67 -22.51
C GLN A 229 -8.77 3.89 -24.01
N ALA A 230 -9.96 4.22 -24.51
CA ALA A 230 -10.19 4.56 -25.93
C ALA A 230 -9.77 5.98 -26.28
N LEU A 231 -9.46 6.83 -25.29
CA LEU A 231 -8.98 8.19 -25.53
C LEU A 231 -7.57 8.17 -26.12
N SER A 232 -7.32 9.02 -27.12
CA SER A 232 -5.99 9.17 -27.70
C SER A 232 -4.97 9.65 -26.66
N GLY A 233 -3.82 8.99 -26.58
CA GLY A 233 -2.75 9.31 -25.65
C GLY A 233 -3.00 8.91 -24.19
N ILE A 234 -3.98 8.04 -23.94
CA ILE A 234 -4.31 7.47 -22.63
C ILE A 234 -4.09 5.96 -22.68
N SER A 235 -3.50 5.41 -21.58
CA SER A 235 -3.26 3.96 -21.42
C SER A 235 -3.31 3.50 -19.96
#